data_0d2da2fbbe395b298d21e20a6fa63c48
#
_entry.id   0d2da2fbbe395b298d21e20a6fa63c48
#
_cell.length_a   1.000
_cell.length_b   1.000
_cell.length_c   1.000
_cell.angle_alpha   90.00
_cell.angle_beta   90.00
_cell.angle_gamma   90.00
#
_symmetry.space_group_name_H-M   'P 1'
#
loop_
_entity.id
_entity.type
_entity.pdbx_description
1 polymer ?
#
loop_
_entity_poly.entity_id
_entity_poly.type
_entity_poly.pdbx_seq_one_letter_code
_entity_poly.pdbx_strand_id
1 'polypeptide(L)'
;MSNSKVSIIIPHWNGIEILSDCLESLAQTEYTNLEIIVVDNASTDGSPDWVNINYPSVKLIENDQNYGYAGGCNRGAGMATGDYLVFLNNDTIQDSKWIDTLVDFLDLNSNVAAVQPKILNFFDQSKFDYAGGAGGC
;
A
#
# COMPACT_ATOMS: atom_id res chain seq x y z
N MET A 1 1.74 -5.28 -21.85
CA MET A 1 1.95 -5.38 -20.39
C MET A 1 2.86 -4.24 -19.97
N SER A 2 2.41 -3.47 -19.01
CA SER A 2 3.23 -2.39 -18.45
C SER A 2 4.39 -2.93 -17.64
N ASN A 3 5.50 -2.21 -17.62
CA ASN A 3 6.63 -2.47 -16.73
C ASN A 3 6.94 -1.23 -15.86
N SER A 4 5.98 -0.33 -15.72
CA SER A 4 6.12 0.86 -14.87
C SER A 4 6.38 0.45 -13.42
N LYS A 5 7.31 1.12 -12.76
CA LYS A 5 7.60 0.81 -11.35
C LYS A 5 6.52 1.36 -10.44
N VAL A 6 6.07 0.55 -9.50
CA VAL A 6 5.05 0.93 -8.51
C VAL A 6 5.66 0.94 -7.13
N SER A 7 5.49 2.04 -6.41
CA SER A 7 5.85 2.17 -5.00
C SER A 7 4.61 2.06 -4.13
N ILE A 8 4.55 1.04 -3.28
CA ILE A 8 3.45 0.83 -2.32
C ILE A 8 3.90 1.39 -0.97
N ILE A 9 3.18 2.37 -0.48
CA ILE A 9 3.46 3.09 0.75
C ILE A 9 2.44 2.70 1.81
N ILE A 10 2.92 2.13 2.93
CA ILE A 10 2.09 1.60 4.01
C ILE A 10 2.46 2.32 5.31
N PRO A 11 1.72 3.36 5.72
CA PRO A 11 1.85 3.91 7.06
C PRO A 11 1.42 2.88 8.10
N HIS A 12 2.21 2.72 9.15
CA HIS A 12 2.00 1.73 10.21
C HIS A 12 2.23 2.35 11.59
N TRP A 13 1.39 1.96 12.53
CA TRP A 13 1.58 2.26 13.96
C TRP A 13 0.99 1.15 14.80
N ASN A 14 1.86 0.34 15.40
CA ASN A 14 1.51 -0.83 16.20
C ASN A 14 0.60 -1.84 15.47
N GLY A 15 0.59 -3.08 15.91
CA GLY A 15 -0.23 -4.14 15.34
C GLY A 15 0.52 -5.01 14.32
N ILE A 16 1.57 -5.71 14.78
CA ILE A 16 2.37 -6.62 13.95
C ILE A 16 1.52 -7.62 13.18
N GLU A 17 0.49 -8.20 13.81
CA GLU A 17 -0.38 -9.20 13.19
C GLU A 17 -1.11 -8.63 11.97
N ILE A 18 -1.67 -7.43 12.10
CA ILE A 18 -2.39 -6.73 11.01
C ILE A 18 -1.42 -6.44 9.85
N LEU A 19 -0.24 -5.91 10.15
CA LEU A 19 0.78 -5.63 9.15
C LEU A 19 1.28 -6.93 8.49
N SER A 20 1.40 -8.01 9.25
CA SER A 20 1.80 -9.33 8.74
C SER A 20 0.85 -9.82 7.66
N ASP A 21 -0.45 -9.81 7.91
CA ASP A 21 -1.46 -10.25 6.96
C ASP A 21 -1.40 -9.40 5.67
N CYS A 22 -1.24 -8.09 5.80
CA CYS A 22 -1.10 -7.19 4.67
C CYS A 22 0.15 -7.50 3.84
N LEU A 23 1.32 -7.62 4.47
CA LEU A 23 2.59 -7.92 3.78
C LEU A 23 2.60 -9.31 3.16
N GLU A 24 1.98 -10.31 3.80
CA GLU A 24 1.85 -11.66 3.25
C GLU A 24 1.00 -11.65 1.97
N SER A 25 -0.11 -10.93 1.96
CA SER A 25 -0.94 -10.79 0.75
C SER A 25 -0.20 -10.05 -0.36
N LEU A 26 0.59 -9.02 -0.04
CA LEU A 26 1.42 -8.31 -1.01
C LEU A 26 2.52 -9.20 -1.60
N ALA A 27 3.08 -10.12 -0.83
CA ALA A 27 4.06 -11.08 -1.32
C ALA A 27 3.49 -12.03 -2.38
N GLN A 28 2.16 -12.18 -2.46
CA GLN A 28 1.47 -12.96 -3.49
C GLN A 28 1.15 -12.13 -4.76
N THR A 29 1.45 -10.84 -4.78
CA THR A 29 1.18 -9.98 -5.95
C THR A 29 2.01 -10.43 -7.14
N GLU A 30 1.34 -10.64 -8.28
CA GLU A 30 1.99 -11.13 -9.51
C GLU A 30 2.80 -10.04 -10.22
N TYR A 31 2.46 -8.78 -10.02
CA TYR A 31 3.23 -7.65 -10.58
C TYR A 31 4.62 -7.58 -9.94
N THR A 32 5.67 -7.61 -10.74
CA THR A 32 7.05 -7.81 -10.24
C THR A 32 7.86 -6.54 -10.05
N ASN A 33 7.54 -5.46 -10.78
CA ASN A 33 8.28 -4.20 -10.67
C ASN A 33 7.74 -3.32 -9.54
N LEU A 34 7.84 -3.84 -8.32
CA LEU A 34 7.35 -3.23 -7.09
C LEU A 34 8.49 -2.81 -6.15
N GLU A 35 8.27 -1.73 -5.43
CA GLU A 35 8.92 -1.49 -4.14
C GLU A 35 7.85 -1.31 -3.06
N ILE A 36 8.07 -1.89 -1.91
CA ILE A 36 7.21 -1.76 -0.74
C ILE A 36 7.94 -0.92 0.29
N ILE A 37 7.26 0.13 0.78
CA ILE A 37 7.78 1.07 1.76
C ILE A 37 6.82 1.06 2.95
N VAL A 38 7.27 0.51 4.07
CA VAL A 38 6.57 0.63 5.36
C VAL A 38 7.09 1.88 6.06
N VAL A 39 6.18 2.75 6.46
CA VAL A 39 6.49 3.96 7.21
C VAL A 39 5.99 3.77 8.64
N ASP A 40 6.90 3.42 9.52
CA ASP A 40 6.60 3.22 10.94
C ASP A 40 6.47 4.55 11.67
N ASN A 41 5.31 4.81 12.25
CA ASN A 41 4.98 6.02 12.98
C ASN A 41 5.31 5.91 14.48
N ALA A 42 6.54 5.53 14.80
CA ALA A 42 7.03 5.34 16.17
C ALA A 42 6.25 4.26 16.93
N SER A 43 6.16 3.06 16.35
CA SER A 43 5.59 1.90 17.02
C SER A 43 6.40 1.49 18.25
N THR A 44 5.72 0.95 19.24
CA THR A 44 6.31 0.51 20.51
C THR A 44 6.15 -1.01 20.75
N ASP A 45 5.60 -1.72 19.78
CA ASP A 45 5.32 -3.16 19.85
C ASP A 45 6.42 -4.03 19.20
N GLY A 46 7.51 -3.44 18.72
CA GLY A 46 8.59 -4.15 18.03
C GLY A 46 8.35 -4.32 16.53
N SER A 47 7.35 -3.67 15.95
CA SER A 47 7.06 -3.73 14.51
C SER A 47 8.27 -3.43 13.62
N PRO A 48 9.11 -2.42 13.87
CA PRO A 48 10.27 -2.13 13.03
C PRO A 48 11.25 -3.30 12.92
N ASP A 49 11.65 -3.85 14.06
CA ASP A 49 12.56 -5.00 14.09
C ASP A 49 11.94 -6.23 13.41
N TRP A 50 10.65 -6.45 13.64
CA TRP A 50 9.92 -7.56 13.03
C TRP A 50 9.89 -7.45 11.50
N VAL A 51 9.64 -6.26 10.94
CA VAL A 51 9.67 -6.00 9.49
C VAL A 51 11.06 -6.28 8.93
N ASN A 52 12.12 -5.75 9.55
CA ASN A 52 13.50 -5.95 9.10
C ASN A 52 13.90 -7.42 9.07
N ILE A 53 13.45 -8.21 10.04
CA ILE A 53 13.78 -9.64 10.14
C ILE A 53 12.99 -10.47 9.12
N ASN A 54 11.68 -10.24 9.00
CA ASN A 54 10.79 -11.11 8.22
C ASN A 54 10.64 -10.67 6.76
N TYR A 55 10.82 -9.37 6.47
CA TYR A 55 10.67 -8.77 5.15
C TYR A 55 11.88 -7.88 4.79
N PRO A 56 13.08 -8.43 4.66
CA PRO A 56 14.31 -7.65 4.45
C PRO A 56 14.35 -6.89 3.12
N SER A 57 13.49 -7.23 2.17
CA SER A 57 13.32 -6.50 0.91
C SER A 57 12.40 -5.28 1.00
N VAL A 58 11.62 -5.16 2.07
CA VAL A 58 10.77 -4.02 2.34
C VAL A 58 11.63 -2.86 2.84
N LYS A 59 11.43 -1.68 2.26
CA LYS A 59 12.07 -0.46 2.72
C LYS A 59 11.34 0.04 3.96
N LEU A 60 12.03 0.12 5.08
CA LEU A 60 11.48 0.64 6.33
C LEU A 60 11.93 2.07 6.56
N ILE A 61 10.97 2.95 6.86
CA ILE A 61 11.21 4.31 7.32
C ILE A 61 10.69 4.38 8.76
N GLU A 62 11.56 4.69 9.70
CA GLU A 62 11.19 4.86 11.11
C GLU A 62 11.06 6.34 11.43
N ASN A 63 9.88 6.76 11.82
CA ASN A 63 9.62 8.13 12.27
C ASN A 63 9.92 8.26 13.77
N ASP A 64 10.37 9.44 14.17
CA ASP A 64 10.64 9.79 15.57
C ASP A 64 9.37 10.00 16.41
N GLN A 65 8.23 10.17 15.76
CA GLN A 65 6.90 10.29 16.37
C GLN A 65 5.80 9.86 15.40
N ASN A 66 4.57 9.73 15.90
CA ASN A 66 3.42 9.45 15.06
C ASN A 66 2.94 10.72 14.33
N TYR A 67 3.21 10.80 13.04
CA TYR A 67 2.77 11.89 12.15
C TYR A 67 1.38 11.68 11.55
N GLY A 68 0.67 10.64 11.97
CA GLY A 68 -0.61 10.25 11.41
C GLY A 68 -0.50 9.66 10.00
N TYR A 69 -1.66 9.32 9.42
CA TYR A 69 -1.72 8.66 8.10
C TYR A 69 -1.12 9.53 6.99
N ALA A 70 -1.58 10.77 6.87
CA ALA A 70 -1.11 11.68 5.82
C ALA A 70 0.39 11.99 5.94
N GLY A 71 0.89 12.20 7.17
CA GLY A 71 2.31 12.41 7.41
C GLY A 71 3.16 11.22 7.03
N GLY A 72 2.70 9.99 7.36
CA GLY A 72 3.33 8.74 6.95
C GLY A 72 3.35 8.59 5.43
N CYS A 73 2.21 8.82 4.76
CA CYS A 73 2.12 8.80 3.30
C CYS A 73 3.10 9.76 2.63
N ASN A 74 3.17 11.01 3.10
CA ASN A 74 4.08 12.03 2.54
C ASN A 74 5.54 11.64 2.71
N ARG A 75 5.92 11.08 3.86
CA ARG A 75 7.30 10.62 4.09
C ARG A 75 7.66 9.43 3.19
N GLY A 76 6.76 8.48 3.04
CA GLY A 76 6.92 7.35 2.12
C GLY A 76 7.05 7.82 0.67
N ALA A 77 6.19 8.73 0.23
CA ALA A 77 6.23 9.30 -1.10
C ALA A 77 7.55 10.02 -1.40
N GLY A 78 8.13 10.73 -0.43
CA GLY A 78 9.43 11.39 -0.57
C GLY A 78 10.60 10.43 -0.77
N MET A 79 10.45 9.16 -0.43
CA MET A 79 11.46 8.10 -0.57
C MET A 79 11.16 7.11 -1.70
N ALA A 80 9.99 7.22 -2.30
CA ALA A 80 9.55 6.37 -3.39
C ALA A 80 10.31 6.67 -4.68
N THR A 81 10.53 5.64 -5.48
CA THR A 81 11.21 5.72 -6.78
C THR A 81 10.37 5.21 -7.95
N GLY A 82 9.12 4.83 -7.68
CA GLY A 82 8.18 4.33 -8.68
C GLY A 82 7.59 5.43 -9.56
N ASP A 83 7.16 5.04 -10.74
CA ASP A 83 6.39 5.87 -11.67
C ASP A 83 4.97 6.13 -11.13
N TYR A 84 4.44 5.15 -10.40
CA TYR A 84 3.15 5.21 -9.72
C TYR A 84 3.31 5.02 -8.22
N LEU A 85 2.50 5.74 -7.44
CA LEU A 85 2.43 5.63 -6.00
C LEU A 85 1.10 5.00 -5.58
N VAL A 86 1.17 4.02 -4.71
CA VAL A 86 0.01 3.43 -4.04
C VAL A 86 0.07 3.76 -2.56
N PHE A 87 -0.97 4.40 -2.04
CA PHE A 87 -1.15 4.59 -0.60
C PHE A 87 -2.06 3.50 -0.07
N LEU A 88 -1.53 2.61 0.75
CA LEU A 88 -2.22 1.41 1.19
C LEU A 88 -2.33 1.39 2.72
N ASN A 89 -3.54 1.13 3.22
CA ASN A 89 -3.74 0.88 4.64
C ASN A 89 -3.12 -0.46 5.03
N ASN A 90 -2.60 -0.55 6.25
CA ASN A 90 -1.97 -1.76 6.79
C ASN A 90 -2.95 -2.89 7.16
N ASP A 91 -4.26 -2.62 7.16
CA ASP A 91 -5.34 -3.54 7.53
C ASP A 91 -6.11 -4.09 6.31
N THR A 92 -5.44 -4.26 5.20
CA THR A 92 -6.02 -4.70 3.92
C THR A 92 -5.38 -5.99 3.42
N ILE A 93 -6.15 -6.78 2.70
CA ILE A 93 -5.71 -8.00 1.99
C ILE A 93 -5.92 -7.77 0.49
N GLN A 94 -4.90 -8.02 -0.30
CA GLN A 94 -4.90 -7.77 -1.73
C GLN A 94 -5.13 -9.05 -2.54
N ASP A 95 -5.86 -8.93 -3.66
CA ASP A 95 -5.87 -9.94 -4.73
C ASP A 95 -4.52 -9.95 -5.45
N SER A 96 -4.05 -11.10 -5.92
CA SER A 96 -2.73 -11.22 -6.55
C SER A 96 -2.54 -10.38 -7.81
N LYS A 97 -3.62 -10.02 -8.50
CA LYS A 97 -3.61 -9.26 -9.78
C LYS A 97 -4.08 -7.81 -9.67
N TRP A 98 -4.24 -7.31 -8.46
CA TRP A 98 -4.81 -5.99 -8.25
C TRP A 98 -4.01 -4.85 -8.89
N ILE A 99 -2.69 -4.92 -8.88
CA ILE A 99 -1.80 -3.89 -9.45
C ILE A 99 -1.86 -3.87 -10.97
N ASP A 100 -1.84 -5.04 -11.62
CA ASP A 100 -1.83 -5.12 -13.09
C ASP A 100 -2.98 -4.32 -13.69
N THR A 101 -4.19 -4.53 -13.17
CA THR A 101 -5.40 -3.87 -13.67
C THR A 101 -5.34 -2.34 -13.50
N LEU A 102 -4.80 -1.86 -12.37
CA LEU A 102 -4.71 -0.43 -12.09
C LEU A 102 -3.64 0.25 -12.95
N VAL A 103 -2.49 -0.40 -13.11
CA VAL A 103 -1.38 0.12 -13.92
C VAL A 103 -1.74 0.13 -15.40
N ASP A 104 -2.30 -0.95 -15.92
CA ASP A 104 -2.76 -1.02 -17.32
C ASP A 104 -3.79 0.07 -17.63
N PHE A 105 -4.71 0.34 -16.70
CA PHE A 105 -5.67 1.41 -16.86
C PHE A 105 -5.02 2.79 -16.92
N LEU A 106 -4.08 3.08 -16.02
CA LEU A 106 -3.37 4.38 -15.99
C LEU A 106 -2.50 4.58 -17.23
N ASP A 107 -1.80 3.54 -17.68
CA ASP A 107 -0.95 3.61 -18.87
C ASP A 107 -1.75 3.88 -20.15
N LEU A 108 -2.99 3.36 -20.23
CA LEU A 108 -3.88 3.58 -21.37
C LEU A 108 -4.64 4.92 -21.31
N ASN A 109 -4.67 5.59 -20.15
CA ASN A 109 -5.48 6.79 -19.94
C ASN A 109 -4.63 7.93 -19.33
N SER A 110 -3.78 8.53 -20.13
CA SER A 110 -2.83 9.58 -19.71
C SER A 110 -3.47 10.84 -19.11
N ASN A 111 -4.78 11.02 -19.28
CA ASN A 111 -5.56 12.11 -18.68
C ASN A 111 -6.12 11.77 -17.29
N VAL A 112 -5.90 10.55 -16.80
CA VAL A 112 -6.31 10.10 -15.46
C VAL A 112 -5.13 10.23 -14.50
N ALA A 113 -5.34 10.99 -13.43
CA ALA A 113 -4.29 11.24 -12.44
C ALA A 113 -4.29 10.23 -11.28
N ALA A 114 -5.43 9.60 -10.98
CA ALA A 114 -5.54 8.63 -9.90
C ALA A 114 -6.68 7.64 -10.16
N VAL A 115 -6.51 6.43 -9.67
CA VAL A 115 -7.49 5.35 -9.71
C VAL A 115 -7.61 4.71 -8.33
N GLN A 116 -8.75 4.09 -8.07
CA GLN A 116 -8.98 3.35 -6.84
C GLN A 116 -9.62 2.00 -7.17
N PRO A 117 -9.14 0.90 -6.57
CA PRO A 117 -9.78 -0.39 -6.71
C PRO A 117 -11.11 -0.44 -5.93
N LYS A 118 -11.93 -1.43 -6.23
CA LYS A 118 -13.06 -1.77 -5.39
C LYS A 118 -12.56 -2.33 -4.07
N ILE A 119 -13.10 -1.85 -2.96
CA ILE A 119 -12.82 -2.38 -1.63
C ILE A 119 -14.04 -3.19 -1.19
N LEU A 120 -13.83 -4.49 -1.03
CA LEU A 120 -14.86 -5.43 -0.60
C LEU A 120 -14.86 -5.55 0.92
N ASN A 121 -16.02 -5.83 1.50
CA ASN A 121 -16.11 -6.13 2.92
C ASN A 121 -15.34 -7.41 3.23
N PHE A 122 -14.50 -7.39 4.25
CA PHE A 122 -13.63 -8.51 4.60
C PHE A 122 -14.40 -9.77 4.98
N PHE A 123 -15.53 -9.62 5.67
CA PHE A 123 -16.37 -10.73 6.12
C PHE A 123 -17.46 -11.15 5.12
N ASP A 124 -17.83 -10.26 4.19
CA ASP A 124 -18.85 -10.52 3.17
C ASP A 124 -18.44 -9.90 1.83
N GLN A 125 -17.64 -10.61 1.06
CA GLN A 125 -17.11 -10.15 -0.23
C GLN A 125 -18.19 -9.91 -1.31
N SER A 126 -19.44 -10.23 -1.03
CA SER A 126 -20.57 -9.84 -1.90
C SER A 126 -20.95 -8.36 -1.74
N LYS A 127 -20.42 -7.68 -0.75
CA LYS A 127 -20.66 -6.26 -0.42
C LYS A 127 -19.42 -5.44 -0.58
N PHE A 128 -19.59 -4.18 -1.00
CA PHE A 128 -18.53 -3.19 -1.00
C PHE A 128 -18.43 -2.51 0.37
N ASP A 129 -17.22 -2.35 0.88
CA ASP A 129 -16.95 -1.37 1.93
C ASP A 129 -16.80 0.02 1.31
N TYR A 130 -16.17 0.08 0.12
CA TYR A 130 -16.03 1.32 -0.63
C TYR A 130 -15.89 1.05 -2.13
N ALA A 131 -16.65 1.77 -2.94
CA ALA A 131 -16.63 1.64 -4.39
C ALA A 131 -16.32 2.96 -5.14
N GLY A 132 -15.74 3.92 -4.43
CA GLY A 132 -15.41 5.25 -4.95
C GLY A 132 -16.43 6.32 -4.51
N GLY A 133 -15.95 7.56 -4.39
CA GLY A 133 -16.81 8.73 -4.17
C GLY A 133 -17.32 9.25 -5.50
N ALA A 134 -18.64 9.37 -5.68
CA ALA A 134 -19.18 10.20 -6.74
C ALA A 134 -18.96 11.67 -6.33
N GLY A 135 -18.05 12.34 -7.01
CA GLY A 135 -17.92 13.78 -6.87
C GLY A 135 -19.18 14.46 -7.39
N GLY A 136 -20.05 14.90 -6.48
CA GLY A 136 -21.09 15.81 -6.83
C GLY A 136 -20.50 17.20 -7.07
N CYS A 137 -20.76 17.80 -8.23
CA CYS A 137 -20.56 19.22 -8.45
C CYS A 137 -21.60 20.01 -7.65
#